data_96b2f54d6fa4362d752e8a03f9971455
#
_entry.id   96b2f54d6fa4362d752e8a03f9971455
#
_cell.length_a   1.000
_cell.length_b   1.000
_cell.length_c   1.000
_cell.angle_alpha   90.00
_cell.angle_beta   90.00
_cell.angle_gamma   90.00
#
_symmetry.space_group_name_H-M   'P 1'
#
loop_
_entity.id
_entity.type
_entity.pdbx_description
1 polymer ?
#
loop_
_entity_poly.entity_id
_entity_poly.type
_entity_poly.pdbx_seq_one_letter_code
_entity_poly.pdbx_strand_id
1 'polypeptide(L)'
;MPRIRTWLAPYSWEFVTAQNALLCHAKNALHKPTSEGHDTTQRLWEERHLQPMPLDEAVDLCRRCHRLAPFCFYNGNTFAGIIRDVIHNLNLPPEEAFILRSLAGHIVAGVSTGEEEKAFREFCESLDRGQ
;
A
#
# COMPACT_ATOMS: atom_id res chain seq x y z
N MET A 1 -17.55 -10.02 1.96
CA MET A 1 -16.82 -8.76 1.74
C MET A 1 -16.38 -8.68 0.28
N PRO A 2 -16.68 -7.61 -0.45
CA PRO A 2 -16.33 -7.55 -1.87
C PRO A 2 -14.82 -7.44 -2.08
N ARG A 3 -14.33 -8.11 -3.11
CA ARG A 3 -12.93 -8.03 -3.53
C ARG A 3 -12.64 -6.71 -4.25
N ILE A 4 -13.60 -6.22 -5.05
CA ILE A 4 -13.44 -5.00 -5.83
C ILE A 4 -14.09 -3.83 -5.09
N ARG A 5 -13.26 -2.88 -4.65
CA ARG A 5 -13.71 -1.69 -3.92
C ARG A 5 -12.76 -0.53 -4.22
N THR A 6 -13.17 0.65 -3.80
CA THR A 6 -12.29 1.84 -3.84
C THR A 6 -11.37 1.84 -2.61
N TRP A 7 -10.50 0.83 -2.53
CA TRP A 7 -9.65 0.58 -1.37
C TRP A 7 -8.78 1.76 -0.98
N LEU A 8 -8.31 2.51 -1.97
CA LEU A 8 -7.34 3.58 -1.77
C LEU A 8 -7.96 4.98 -1.80
N ALA A 9 -9.28 5.08 -1.99
CA ALA A 9 -9.95 6.38 -2.09
C ALA A 9 -9.70 7.31 -0.89
N PRO A 10 -9.63 6.82 0.37
CA PRO A 10 -9.38 7.71 1.51
C PRO A 10 -7.96 8.31 1.54
N TYR A 11 -7.05 7.80 0.72
CA TYR A 11 -5.63 8.16 0.78
C TYR A 11 -5.27 9.06 -0.40
N SER A 12 -5.52 10.37 -0.25
CA SER A 12 -5.14 11.36 -1.25
C SER A 12 -3.61 11.45 -1.38
N TRP A 13 -3.15 12.09 -2.44
CA TRP A 13 -1.71 12.34 -2.56
C TRP A 13 -1.17 13.20 -1.41
N GLU A 14 -1.98 14.12 -0.91
CA GLU A 14 -1.64 14.92 0.26
C GLU A 14 -1.46 14.02 1.49
N PHE A 15 -2.30 13.01 1.64
CA PHE A 15 -2.14 12.02 2.71
C PHE A 15 -0.84 11.25 2.56
N VAL A 16 -0.52 10.79 1.35
CA VAL A 16 0.73 10.06 1.06
C VAL A 16 1.94 10.93 1.44
N THR A 17 1.93 12.18 1.02
CA THR A 17 3.00 13.12 1.32
C THR A 17 3.15 13.36 2.82
N ALA A 18 2.05 13.57 3.52
CA ALA A 18 2.05 13.78 4.96
C ALA A 18 2.56 12.55 5.71
N GLN A 19 2.18 11.35 5.26
CA GLN A 19 2.63 10.11 5.87
C GLN A 19 4.15 9.95 5.75
N ASN A 20 4.70 10.26 4.58
CA ASN A 20 6.15 10.23 4.38
C ASN A 20 6.84 11.29 5.26
N ALA A 21 6.26 12.49 5.35
CA ALA A 21 6.83 13.55 6.19
C ALA A 21 6.90 13.14 7.66
N LEU A 22 5.85 12.49 8.17
CA LEU A 22 5.83 12.00 9.55
C LEU A 22 6.90 10.94 9.79
N LEU A 23 7.06 10.01 8.87
CA LEU A 23 8.08 8.96 8.97
C LEU A 23 9.49 9.56 8.95
N CYS A 24 9.74 10.49 8.04
CA CYS A 24 11.02 11.16 7.96
C CYS A 24 11.34 11.94 9.23
N HIS A 25 10.35 12.67 9.76
CA HIS A 25 10.52 13.44 10.98
C HIS A 25 10.87 12.51 12.15
N ALA A 26 10.15 11.40 12.30
CA ALA A 26 10.38 10.45 13.38
C ALA A 26 11.77 9.80 13.34
N LYS A 27 12.39 9.74 12.15
CA LYS A 27 13.69 9.10 11.94
C LYS A 27 14.81 10.09 11.65
N ASN A 28 14.56 11.38 11.83
CA ASN A 28 15.54 12.45 11.53
C ASN A 28 16.05 12.37 10.10
N ALA A 29 15.19 11.99 9.16
CA ALA A 29 15.52 11.95 7.74
C ALA A 29 14.91 13.14 7.01
N LEU A 30 15.51 13.52 5.90
CA LEU A 30 15.03 14.64 5.09
C LEU A 30 13.76 14.23 4.32
N HIS A 31 12.68 14.99 4.51
CA HIS A 31 11.48 14.85 3.71
C HIS A 31 11.62 15.72 2.45
N LYS A 32 11.87 15.06 1.32
CA LYS A 32 12.12 15.77 0.07
C LYS A 32 11.66 14.92 -1.11
N PRO A 33 10.97 15.52 -2.09
CA PRO A 33 10.63 14.81 -3.33
C PRO A 33 11.89 14.54 -4.16
N THR A 34 11.85 13.41 -4.90
CA THR A 34 12.92 13.11 -5.86
C THR A 34 12.65 13.81 -7.19
N SER A 35 13.69 14.08 -7.95
CA SER A 35 13.56 14.79 -9.23
C SER A 35 12.88 13.95 -10.31
N GLU A 36 13.05 12.62 -10.27
CA GLU A 36 12.51 11.74 -11.32
C GLU A 36 11.24 11.03 -10.90
N GLY A 37 11.17 10.59 -9.65
CA GLY A 37 10.09 9.72 -9.20
C GLY A 37 8.84 10.42 -8.71
N HIS A 38 8.98 11.63 -8.16
CA HIS A 38 7.87 12.30 -7.48
C HIS A 38 6.69 12.59 -8.42
N ASP A 39 6.94 13.29 -9.51
CA ASP A 39 5.85 13.71 -10.39
C ASP A 39 5.20 12.51 -11.10
N THR A 40 6.00 11.52 -11.47
CA THR A 40 5.49 10.29 -12.08
C THR A 40 4.59 9.53 -11.11
N THR A 41 5.02 9.41 -9.85
CA THR A 41 4.24 8.69 -8.83
C THR A 41 2.97 9.46 -8.49
N GLN A 42 3.06 10.78 -8.32
CA GLN A 42 1.89 11.60 -8.02
C GLN A 42 0.84 11.44 -9.11
N ARG A 43 1.24 11.50 -10.37
CA ARG A 43 0.32 11.36 -11.49
C ARG A 43 -0.34 9.99 -11.51
N LEU A 44 0.46 8.93 -11.33
CA LEU A 44 -0.06 7.56 -11.28
C LEU A 44 -1.06 7.41 -10.13
N TRP A 45 -0.72 7.92 -8.95
CA TRP A 45 -1.59 7.81 -7.78
C TRP A 45 -2.90 8.57 -7.99
N GLU A 46 -2.83 9.79 -8.48
CA GLU A 46 -4.01 10.61 -8.71
C GLU A 46 -4.93 10.00 -9.76
N GLU A 47 -4.39 9.33 -10.77
CA GLU A 47 -5.19 8.64 -11.77
C GLU A 47 -5.86 7.38 -11.23
N ARG A 48 -5.24 6.68 -10.30
CA ARG A 48 -5.64 5.32 -9.93
C ARG A 48 -6.31 5.20 -8.58
N HIS A 49 -5.96 6.00 -7.58
CA HIS A 49 -6.38 5.73 -6.20
C HIS A 49 -7.89 5.84 -5.95
N LEU A 50 -8.61 6.57 -6.76
CA LEU A 50 -10.07 6.70 -6.64
C LEU A 50 -10.84 5.59 -7.37
N GLN A 51 -10.16 4.76 -8.15
CA GLN A 51 -10.81 3.74 -8.96
C GLN A 51 -11.11 2.48 -8.14
N PRO A 52 -12.23 1.79 -8.44
CA PRO A 52 -12.47 0.47 -7.87
C PRO A 52 -11.43 -0.51 -8.42
N MET A 53 -10.94 -1.39 -7.55
CA MET A 53 -9.95 -2.40 -7.95
C MET A 53 -9.96 -3.56 -6.96
N PRO A 54 -9.46 -4.74 -7.35
CA PRO A 54 -9.22 -5.82 -6.39
C PRO A 54 -8.15 -5.40 -5.37
N LEU A 55 -8.20 -5.96 -4.16
CA LEU A 55 -7.24 -5.63 -3.11
C LEU A 55 -5.79 -5.93 -3.53
N ASP A 56 -5.57 -7.04 -4.22
CA ASP A 56 -4.23 -7.40 -4.71
C ASP A 56 -3.70 -6.37 -5.72
N GLU A 57 -4.57 -5.75 -6.51
CA GLU A 57 -4.17 -4.66 -7.40
C GLU A 57 -3.81 -3.39 -6.63
N ALA A 58 -4.53 -3.11 -5.54
CA ALA A 58 -4.19 -1.97 -4.66
C ALA A 58 -2.80 -2.16 -4.04
N VAL A 59 -2.47 -3.38 -3.60
CA VAL A 59 -1.15 -3.71 -3.07
C VAL A 59 -0.09 -3.57 -4.16
N ASP A 60 -0.37 -4.03 -5.38
CA ASP A 60 0.57 -3.91 -6.49
C ASP A 60 0.82 -2.46 -6.87
N LEU A 61 -0.20 -1.62 -6.85
CA LEU A 61 -0.03 -0.18 -7.09
C LEU A 61 0.90 0.44 -6.05
N CYS A 62 0.73 0.10 -4.78
CA CYS A 62 1.61 0.58 -3.70
C CYS A 62 3.05 0.10 -3.89
N ARG A 63 3.25 -1.14 -4.34
CA ARG A 63 4.58 -1.66 -4.66
C ARG A 63 5.23 -0.88 -5.79
N ARG A 64 4.48 -0.58 -6.86
CA ARG A 64 4.97 0.22 -7.98
C ARG A 64 5.36 1.62 -7.54
N CYS A 65 4.55 2.25 -6.71
CA CYS A 65 4.83 3.58 -6.17
C CYS A 65 6.11 3.57 -5.31
N HIS A 66 6.30 2.53 -4.51
CA HIS A 66 7.55 2.36 -3.77
C HIS A 66 8.75 2.31 -4.71
N ARG A 67 8.65 1.52 -5.78
CA ARG A 67 9.75 1.37 -6.76
C ARG A 67 10.05 2.65 -7.52
N LEU A 68 9.04 3.48 -7.76
CA LEU A 68 9.23 4.77 -8.41
C LEU A 68 9.95 5.78 -7.52
N ALA A 69 10.02 5.50 -6.22
CA ALA A 69 10.74 6.30 -5.23
C ALA A 69 10.41 7.80 -5.31
N PRO A 70 9.16 8.20 -4.98
CA PRO A 70 8.77 9.61 -5.08
C PRO A 70 9.45 10.51 -4.04
N PHE A 71 9.96 9.94 -2.95
CA PHE A 71 10.65 10.69 -1.90
C PHE A 71 12.04 10.12 -1.70
N CYS A 72 12.92 10.91 -1.08
CA CYS A 72 14.30 10.48 -0.86
C CYS A 72 14.41 9.33 0.14
N PHE A 73 13.47 9.23 1.11
CA PHE A 73 13.54 8.23 2.18
C PHE A 73 12.15 7.66 2.47
N TYR A 74 12.14 6.43 2.98
CA TYR A 74 10.96 5.75 3.55
C TYR A 74 9.79 5.56 2.60
N ASN A 75 10.04 5.38 1.32
CA ASN A 75 8.98 5.08 0.34
C ASN A 75 8.27 3.77 0.67
N GLY A 76 9.02 2.72 0.97
CA GLY A 76 8.45 1.42 1.31
C GLY A 76 7.53 1.51 2.52
N ASN A 77 8.00 2.16 3.59
CA ASN A 77 7.21 2.34 4.82
C ASN A 77 5.96 3.18 4.58
N THR A 78 6.05 4.19 3.71
CA THR A 78 4.93 5.06 3.38
C THR A 78 3.80 4.26 2.73
N PHE A 79 4.11 3.52 1.66
CA PHE A 79 3.08 2.79 0.93
C PHE A 79 2.64 1.50 1.65
N ALA A 80 3.54 0.82 2.35
CA ALA A 80 3.17 -0.31 3.19
C ALA A 80 2.24 0.11 4.33
N GLY A 81 2.47 1.28 4.91
CA GLY A 81 1.61 1.82 5.96
C GLY A 81 0.18 2.05 5.49
N ILE A 82 0.02 2.53 4.25
CA ILE A 82 -1.31 2.70 3.66
C ILE A 82 -2.03 1.35 3.54
N ILE A 83 -1.36 0.34 3.02
CA ILE A 83 -1.98 -0.98 2.86
C ILE A 83 -2.28 -1.62 4.22
N ARG A 84 -1.42 -1.44 5.22
CA ARG A 84 -1.70 -1.92 6.58
C ARG A 84 -2.95 -1.28 7.16
N ASP A 85 -3.15 0.00 6.89
CA ASP A 85 -4.34 0.72 7.34
C ASP A 85 -5.61 0.20 6.65
N VAL A 86 -5.53 -0.06 5.34
CA VAL A 86 -6.63 -0.69 4.59
C VAL A 86 -7.01 -2.02 5.24
N ILE A 87 -6.02 -2.86 5.54
CA ILE A 87 -6.26 -4.18 6.13
C ILE A 87 -6.80 -4.05 7.56
N HIS A 88 -6.28 -3.11 8.32
CA HIS A 88 -6.79 -2.84 9.68
C HIS A 88 -8.29 -2.53 9.65
N ASN A 89 -8.74 -1.78 8.67
CA ASN A 89 -10.14 -1.37 8.54
C ASN A 89 -11.07 -2.50 8.08
N LEU A 90 -10.54 -3.68 7.74
CA LEU A 90 -11.35 -4.86 7.43
C LEU A 90 -11.93 -5.52 8.68
N ASN A 91 -11.40 -5.19 9.85
CA ASN A 91 -11.86 -5.76 11.13
C ASN A 91 -11.80 -7.28 11.16
N LEU A 92 -10.72 -7.85 10.63
CA LEU A 92 -10.48 -9.28 10.65
C LEU A 92 -10.09 -9.76 12.06
N PRO A 93 -10.21 -11.07 12.34
CA PRO A 93 -9.65 -11.62 13.57
C PRO A 93 -8.18 -11.21 13.73
N PRO A 94 -7.70 -10.89 14.95
CA PRO A 94 -6.37 -10.32 15.14
C PRO A 94 -5.22 -11.13 14.53
N GLU A 95 -5.26 -12.45 14.61
CA GLU A 95 -4.21 -13.30 14.04
C GLU A 95 -4.19 -13.24 12.52
N GLU A 96 -5.38 -13.29 11.91
CA GLU A 96 -5.52 -13.19 10.46
C GLU A 96 -5.08 -11.82 9.96
N ALA A 97 -5.49 -10.76 10.65
CA ALA A 97 -5.09 -9.39 10.30
C ALA A 97 -3.58 -9.22 10.38
N PHE A 98 -2.94 -9.79 11.42
CA PHE A 98 -1.49 -9.73 11.57
C PHE A 98 -0.77 -10.39 10.40
N ILE A 99 -1.18 -11.61 10.05
CA ILE A 99 -0.59 -12.35 8.93
C ILE A 99 -0.77 -11.58 7.63
N LEU A 100 -1.97 -11.08 7.39
CA LEU A 100 -2.28 -10.37 6.15
C LEU A 100 -1.48 -9.08 6.02
N ARG A 101 -1.36 -8.32 7.12
CA ARG A 101 -0.53 -7.10 7.11
C ARG A 101 0.93 -7.42 6.83
N SER A 102 1.43 -8.52 7.37
CA SER A 102 2.81 -8.95 7.12
C SER A 102 3.02 -9.31 5.65
N LEU A 103 2.12 -10.11 5.08
CA LEU A 103 2.19 -10.49 3.67
C LEU A 103 2.17 -9.27 2.77
N ALA A 104 1.19 -8.39 2.97
CA ALA A 104 1.04 -7.19 2.17
C ALA A 104 2.25 -6.25 2.31
N GLY A 105 2.75 -6.09 3.52
CA GLY A 105 3.94 -5.26 3.78
C GLY A 105 5.17 -5.78 3.06
N HIS A 106 5.37 -7.10 3.04
CA HIS A 106 6.50 -7.73 2.33
C HIS A 106 6.38 -7.52 0.82
N ILE A 107 5.16 -7.61 0.27
CA ILE A 107 4.93 -7.41 -1.15
C ILE A 107 5.26 -5.96 -1.54
N VAL A 108 4.75 -4.99 -0.79
CA VAL A 108 5.02 -3.57 -1.06
C VAL A 108 6.51 -3.27 -0.95
N ALA A 109 7.19 -3.85 0.05
CA ALA A 109 8.62 -3.66 0.24
C ALA A 109 9.47 -4.35 -0.83
N GLY A 110 8.90 -5.27 -1.61
CA GLY A 110 9.62 -6.00 -2.64
C GLY A 110 10.48 -7.13 -2.10
N VAL A 111 10.17 -7.63 -0.91
CA VAL A 111 10.92 -8.73 -0.26
C VAL A 111 10.07 -9.98 -0.06
N SER A 112 8.91 -10.05 -0.67
CA SER A 112 8.02 -11.20 -0.55
C SER A 112 8.56 -12.42 -1.30
N THR A 113 8.24 -13.62 -0.78
CA THR A 113 8.50 -14.87 -1.47
C THR A 113 7.31 -15.19 -2.41
N GLY A 114 7.53 -16.10 -3.35
CA GLY A 114 6.45 -16.59 -4.22
C GLY A 114 5.31 -17.21 -3.42
N GLU A 115 5.62 -17.91 -2.33
CA GLU A 115 4.63 -18.51 -1.45
C GLU A 115 3.79 -17.45 -0.73
N GLU A 116 4.43 -16.39 -0.28
CA GLU A 116 3.73 -15.26 0.36
C GLU A 116 2.79 -14.57 -0.61
N GLU A 117 3.25 -14.32 -1.84
CA GLU A 117 2.41 -13.69 -2.85
C GLU A 117 1.21 -14.58 -3.22
N LYS A 118 1.43 -15.89 -3.31
CA LYS A 118 0.35 -16.84 -3.57
C LYS A 118 -0.66 -16.83 -2.43
N ALA A 119 -0.21 -16.87 -1.18
CA ALA A 119 -1.09 -16.84 -0.02
C ALA A 119 -1.94 -15.57 0.00
N PHE A 120 -1.34 -14.44 -0.33
CA PHE A 120 -2.06 -13.17 -0.39
C PHE A 120 -3.12 -13.17 -1.50
N ARG A 121 -2.78 -13.68 -2.69
CA ARG A 121 -3.75 -13.78 -3.79
C ARG A 121 -4.92 -14.69 -3.42
N GLU A 122 -4.66 -15.82 -2.78
CA GLU A 122 -5.71 -16.74 -2.34
C GLU A 122 -6.66 -16.07 -1.34
N PHE A 123 -6.10 -15.28 -0.42
CA PHE A 123 -6.94 -14.49 0.48
C PHE A 123 -7.80 -13.51 -0.30
N CYS A 124 -7.23 -12.75 -1.23
CA CYS A 124 -7.97 -11.77 -2.01
C CYS A 124 -9.10 -12.42 -2.81
N GLU A 125 -8.85 -13.59 -3.39
CA GLU A 125 -9.88 -14.35 -4.12
C GLU A 125 -11.00 -14.81 -3.18
N SER A 126 -10.68 -15.08 -1.93
CA SER A 126 -11.67 -15.53 -0.95
C SER A 126 -12.63 -14.43 -0.49
N LEU A 127 -12.29 -13.17 -0.70
CA LEU A 127 -13.11 -12.04 -0.24
C LEU A 127 -14.53 -12.09 -0.82
N ASP A 128 -14.66 -12.40 -2.10
CA ASP A 128 -15.96 -12.50 -2.74
C ASP A 128 -16.74 -13.73 -2.26
N ARG A 129 -16.04 -14.78 -1.87
CA ARG A 129 -16.66 -16.02 -1.43
C ARG A 129 -17.12 -15.97 0.03
N GLY A 130 -16.62 -15.03 0.80
CA GLY A 130 -16.98 -14.85 2.20
C GLY A 130 -18.29 -14.12 2.42
N GLN A 131 -19.00 -13.83 1.37
CA GLN A 131 -20.30 -13.13 1.43
C GLN A 131 -21.44 -14.06 1.88
#